data_25cc6e3e730eb430e9f95d6e2be1a90d
#
_entry.id   25cc6e3e730eb430e9f95d6e2be1a90d
#
_cell.length_a   1.000
_cell.length_b   1.000
_cell.length_c   1.000
_cell.angle_alpha   90.00
_cell.angle_beta   90.00
_cell.angle_gamma   90.00
#
_symmetry.space_group_name_H-M   'P 1'
#
loop_
_entity.id
_entity.type
_entity.pdbx_description
1 polymer ?
#
loop_
_entity_poly.entity_id
_entity_poly.type
_entity_poly.pdbx_seq_one_letter_code
_entity_poly.pdbx_strand_id
1 'polypeptide(L)' 'MTRKRFIKLLMWLGYDRNSANLFAAIVNGTYWFYSYQDTFERLIRNLAIEYGKDLT' A
#
# COMPACT_ATOMS: atom_id res chain seq x y z
N MET A 1 -1.28 8.55 -4.33
CA MET A 1 -2.19 7.40 -4.63
C MET A 1 -3.30 7.35 -3.60
N THR A 2 -4.48 6.92 -3.99
CA THR A 2 -5.61 6.82 -3.07
C THR A 2 -5.53 5.52 -2.25
N ARG A 3 -6.26 5.49 -1.13
CA ARG A 3 -6.36 4.29 -0.30
C ARG A 3 -6.91 3.11 -1.12
N LYS A 4 -7.92 3.37 -1.94
CA LYS A 4 -8.55 2.35 -2.76
C LYS A 4 -7.55 1.71 -3.73
N ARG A 5 -6.74 2.55 -4.38
CA ARG A 5 -5.70 2.06 -5.29
C ARG A 5 -4.62 1.28 -4.53
N PHE A 6 -4.23 1.76 -3.36
CA PHE A 6 -3.25 1.08 -2.52
C PHE A 6 -3.73 -0.32 -2.17
N ILE A 7 -4.99 -0.46 -1.75
CA ILE A 7 -5.56 -1.76 -1.42
C ILE A 7 -5.56 -2.68 -2.65
N LYS A 8 -5.94 -2.16 -3.81
CA LYS A 8 -5.92 -2.94 -5.05
C LYS A 8 -4.51 -3.44 -5.39
N LEU A 9 -3.51 -2.59 -5.21
CA LEU A 9 -2.12 -2.96 -5.50
C LEU A 9 -1.60 -3.99 -4.49
N LEU A 10 -1.99 -3.89 -3.22
CA LEU A 10 -1.64 -4.91 -2.25
C LEU A 10 -2.25 -6.26 -2.64
N MET A 11 -3.50 -6.27 -3.08
CA MET A 11 -4.13 -7.49 -3.56
C MET A 11 -3.41 -8.06 -4.78
N TRP A 12 -2.96 -7.19 -5.67
CA TRP A 12 -2.15 -7.60 -6.83
C TRP A 12 -0.84 -8.24 -6.40
N LEU A 13 -0.26 -7.80 -5.29
CA LEU A 13 0.96 -8.40 -4.74
C LEU A 13 0.71 -9.75 -4.05
N GLY A 14 -0.55 -10.09 -3.78
CA GLY A 14 -0.91 -11.38 -3.18
C GLY A 14 -1.59 -11.29 -1.83
N TYR A 15 -1.78 -10.10 -1.29
CA TYR A 15 -2.51 -9.93 -0.03
C TYR A 15 -4.00 -10.08 -0.28
N ASP A 16 -4.72 -10.65 0.70
CA ASP A 16 -6.17 -10.69 0.60
C ASP A 16 -6.77 -9.32 0.97
N ARG A 17 -8.08 -9.17 0.73
CA ARG A 17 -8.75 -7.89 0.96
C ARG A 17 -8.67 -7.45 2.43
N ASN A 18 -8.87 -8.38 3.37
CA ASN A 18 -8.84 -8.08 4.79
C ASN A 18 -7.45 -7.60 5.22
N SER A 19 -6.41 -8.29 4.79
CA SER A 19 -5.03 -7.90 5.09
C SER A 19 -4.69 -6.56 4.46
N ALA A 20 -5.12 -6.32 3.22
CA ALA A 20 -4.86 -5.05 2.54
C ALA A 20 -5.57 -3.89 3.25
N ASN A 21 -6.81 -4.09 3.66
CA ASN A 21 -7.56 -3.07 4.42
C ASN A 21 -6.88 -2.76 5.75
N LEU A 22 -6.46 -3.79 6.47
CA LEU A 22 -5.79 -3.63 7.75
C LEU A 22 -4.46 -2.88 7.59
N PHE A 23 -3.70 -3.24 6.56
CA PHE A 23 -2.44 -2.58 6.25
C PHE A 23 -2.66 -1.09 5.98
N ALA A 24 -3.66 -0.75 5.17
CA ALA A 24 -3.99 0.63 4.86
C ALA A 24 -4.41 1.41 6.12
N ALA A 25 -5.17 0.78 7.01
CA ALA A 25 -5.59 1.40 8.26
C ALA A 25 -4.41 1.67 9.18
N ILE A 26 -3.46 0.74 9.27
CA ILE A 26 -2.25 0.90 10.08
C ILE A 26 -1.39 2.05 9.54
N VAL A 27 -1.21 2.11 8.25
CA VAL A 27 -0.44 3.18 7.61
C VAL A 27 -1.08 4.54 7.89
N ASN A 28 -2.40 4.64 7.75
CA ASN A 28 -3.14 5.87 8.01
C ASN A 28 -2.96 6.32 9.47
N GLY A 29 -2.98 5.39 10.42
CA GLY A 29 -2.84 5.72 11.83
C GLY A 29 -1.41 6.06 12.24
N THR A 30 -0.41 5.47 11.58
CA THR A 30 1.00 5.60 11.96
C THR A 30 1.65 6.83 11.35
N TYR A 31 1.26 7.19 10.14
CA TYR A 31 1.93 8.23 9.35
C TYR A 31 1.05 9.45 9.11
N TRP A 32 0.28 9.85 10.11
CA TRP A 32 -0.66 10.97 9.96
C TRP A 32 0.04 12.31 9.74
N PHE A 33 1.34 12.43 10.03
CA PHE A 33 2.12 13.64 9.77
C PHE A 33 2.38 13.88 8.29
N TYR A 34 2.32 12.83 7.49
CA TYR A 34 2.63 12.88 6.07
C TYR A 34 1.35 12.68 5.26
N SER A 35 1.39 13.13 4.02
CA SER A 35 0.31 12.77 3.11
C SER A 35 0.24 11.24 3.01
N TYR A 36 -0.90 10.67 3.39
CA TYR A 36 -1.07 9.22 3.30
C TYR A 36 -0.96 8.72 1.85
N GLN A 37 -1.22 9.59 0.88
CA GLN A 37 -1.08 9.24 -0.53
C GLN A 37 0.38 8.99 -0.90
N ASP A 38 1.28 9.85 -0.43
CA ASP A 38 2.71 9.68 -0.67
C ASP A 38 3.24 8.46 0.07
N THR A 39 2.77 8.24 1.30
CA THR A 39 3.18 7.09 2.09
C THR A 39 2.74 5.79 1.42
N PHE A 40 1.52 5.72 0.93
CA PHE A 40 1.01 4.56 0.21
C PHE A 40 1.87 4.26 -1.01
N GLU A 41 2.21 5.28 -1.78
CA GLU A 41 3.01 5.11 -2.98
C GLU A 41 4.41 4.56 -2.66
N ARG A 42 5.06 5.11 -1.64
CA ARG A 42 6.38 4.63 -1.22
C ARG A 42 6.35 3.18 -0.78
N LEU A 43 5.37 2.83 0.04
CA LEU A 43 5.25 1.48 0.57
C LEU A 43 4.99 0.48 -0.53
N ILE A 44 4.10 0.79 -1.45
CA ILE A 44 3.75 -0.14 -2.52
C ILE A 44 4.93 -0.33 -3.49
N ARG A 45 5.70 0.71 -3.75
CA ARG A 45 6.90 0.59 -4.58
C ARG A 45 7.94 -0.32 -3.93
N ASN A 46 8.19 -0.13 -2.64
CA ASN A 46 9.15 -0.96 -1.92
C ASN A 46 8.71 -2.42 -1.88
N LEU A 47 7.43 -2.65 -1.61
CA LEU A 47 6.88 -4.01 -1.59
C LEU A 47 6.96 -4.66 -2.96
N ALA A 48 6.66 -3.92 -4.02
CA ALA A 48 6.74 -4.45 -5.38
C ALA A 48 8.16 -4.91 -5.71
N ILE A 49 9.15 -4.12 -5.31
CA ILE A 49 10.56 -4.49 -5.52
C ILE A 49 10.88 -5.78 -4.77
N GLU A 50 10.45 -5.90 -3.52
CA GLU A 50 10.70 -7.10 -2.72
C GLU A 50 10.07 -8.35 -3.34
N TYR A 51 8.90 -8.21 -3.94
CA TYR A 51 8.21 -9.32 -4.58
C TYR A 51 8.64 -9.51 -6.04
N GLY A 52 9.61 -8.73 -6.52
CA GLY A 52 10.11 -8.86 -7.89
C GLY A 52 9.08 -8.45 -8.94
N LYS A 53 8.16 -7.56 -8.60
CA LYS A 53 7.12 -7.10 -9.53
C LYS A 53 7.39 -5.66 -9.95
N ASP A 54 6.97 -5.34 -11.17
CA ASP A 54 7.11 -4.00 -11.75
C ASP A 54 5.79 -3.26 -11.62
N LEU A 55 5.86 -2.05 -11.08
CA LEU A 55 4.69 -1.24 -10.78
C LEU A 55 4.27 -0.33 -11.93
N THR A 56 5.00 -0.30 -13.00
CA THR A 56 4.68 0.56 -14.15
C THR A 56 3.48 0.09 -14.96
#